data_6e0e86c2bc37a84ec3e85e25814dba9f
#
_entry.id   6e0e86c2bc37a84ec3e85e25814dba9f
#
_cell.length_a   1.000
_cell.length_b   1.000
_cell.length_c   1.000
_cell.angle_alpha   90.00
_cell.angle_beta   90.00
_cell.angle_gamma   90.00
#
_symmetry.space_group_name_H-M   'P 1'
#
loop_
_entity.id
_entity.type
_entity.pdbx_description
1 polymer ?
#
loop_
_entity_poly.entity_id
_entity_poly.type
_entity_poly.pdbx_seq_one_letter_code
_entity_poly.pdbx_strand_id
1 'polypeptide(L)'
;MNWLNLGDVWQIDHILPISKFNFLNENEKSICFNWTNLQPLSSNENRSKSNKIELHYYLNNIVNVNRFNKFNKQYLGYQNLNESLSWLRSKLRYGENPSDNYYSQE
;
A
#
# COMPACT_ATOMS: atom_id res chain seq x y z
N MET A 1 -13.01 0.50 -13.13
CA MET A 1 -13.74 -0.08 -11.99
C MET A 1 -15.13 0.51 -11.90
N ASN A 2 -16.13 -0.30 -11.66
CA ASN A 2 -17.43 0.22 -11.27
C ASN A 2 -18.02 -0.64 -10.15
N TRP A 3 -19.06 -0.15 -9.50
CA TRP A 3 -19.62 -0.82 -8.33
C TRP A 3 -20.30 -2.14 -8.63
N LEU A 4 -20.74 -2.35 -9.88
CA LEU A 4 -21.45 -3.57 -10.27
C LEU A 4 -20.51 -4.79 -10.35
N ASN A 5 -19.22 -4.56 -10.58
CA ASN A 5 -18.27 -5.67 -10.68
C ASN A 5 -17.22 -5.67 -9.58
N LEU A 6 -17.44 -4.87 -8.51
CA LEU A 6 -16.57 -4.90 -7.35
C LEU A 6 -16.71 -6.25 -6.66
N GLY A 7 -15.58 -6.87 -6.34
CA GLY A 7 -15.56 -8.19 -5.72
C GLY A 7 -15.34 -9.32 -6.71
N ASP A 8 -15.91 -9.23 -7.91
CA ASP A 8 -15.72 -10.23 -8.96
C ASP A 8 -14.51 -9.89 -9.84
N VAL A 9 -14.55 -8.71 -10.48
CA VAL A 9 -13.51 -8.28 -11.40
C VAL A 9 -12.53 -7.35 -10.70
N TRP A 10 -13.04 -6.48 -9.83
CA TRP A 10 -12.25 -5.49 -9.07
C TRP A 10 -12.33 -5.76 -7.60
N GLN A 11 -11.22 -5.53 -6.92
CA GLN A 11 -11.10 -5.71 -5.47
C GLN A 11 -10.38 -4.50 -4.88
N ILE A 12 -10.68 -4.24 -3.61
CA ILE A 12 -9.93 -3.22 -2.85
C ILE A 12 -8.70 -3.91 -2.26
N ASP A 13 -7.53 -3.40 -2.61
CA ASP A 13 -6.26 -3.94 -2.15
C ASP A 13 -5.58 -3.00 -1.18
N HIS A 14 -4.88 -3.57 -0.21
CA HIS A 14 -3.98 -2.82 0.67
C HIS A 14 -2.63 -2.71 -0.03
N ILE A 15 -2.19 -1.47 -0.32
CA ILE A 15 -0.90 -1.23 -1.01
C ILE A 15 0.24 -1.88 -0.23
N LEU A 16 0.31 -1.59 1.07
CA LEU A 16 1.15 -2.34 1.98
C LEU A 16 0.26 -3.41 2.62
N PRO A 17 0.60 -4.70 2.44
CA PRO A 17 -0.29 -5.78 2.89
C PRO A 17 -0.57 -5.77 4.38
N ILE A 18 -1.75 -6.24 4.74
CA ILE A 18 -2.18 -6.35 6.15
C ILE A 18 -1.12 -7.07 6.99
N SER A 19 -0.51 -8.12 6.43
CA SER A 19 0.48 -8.93 7.14
C SER A 19 1.74 -8.17 7.53
N LYS A 20 1.96 -6.98 6.97
CA LYS A 20 3.13 -6.16 7.26
C LYS A 20 2.92 -5.21 8.45
N PHE A 21 1.73 -5.19 9.02
CA PHE A 21 1.39 -4.28 10.11
C PHE A 21 1.26 -5.01 11.44
N ASN A 22 1.61 -4.31 12.51
CA ASN A 22 1.46 -4.82 13.87
C ASN A 22 0.12 -4.31 14.43
N PHE A 23 -0.88 -5.19 14.50
CA PHE A 23 -2.20 -4.82 14.96
C PHE A 23 -2.31 -4.61 16.47
N LEU A 24 -1.26 -4.91 17.21
CA LEU A 24 -1.19 -4.55 18.62
C LEU A 24 -0.92 -3.08 18.83
N ASN A 25 -0.47 -2.39 17.78
CA ASN A 25 -0.22 -0.96 17.79
C ASN A 25 -1.38 -0.26 17.07
N GLU A 26 -2.11 0.60 17.78
CA GLU A 26 -3.29 1.27 17.20
C GLU A 26 -2.93 2.19 16.03
N ASN A 27 -1.77 2.84 16.07
CA ASN A 27 -1.33 3.68 14.97
C ASN A 27 -1.07 2.85 13.71
N GLU A 28 -0.41 1.71 13.87
CA GLU A 28 -0.16 0.79 12.76
C GLU A 28 -1.48 0.30 12.15
N LYS A 29 -2.42 -0.06 13.00
CA LYS A 29 -3.73 -0.52 12.56
C LYS A 29 -4.47 0.57 11.79
N SER A 30 -4.45 1.79 12.28
CA SER A 30 -5.10 2.92 11.62
C SER A 30 -4.48 3.19 10.25
N ILE A 31 -3.17 3.13 10.13
CA ILE A 31 -2.48 3.35 8.86
C ILE A 31 -2.84 2.25 7.87
N CYS A 32 -2.90 1.01 8.34
CA CYS A 32 -3.22 -0.13 7.49
C CYS A 32 -4.56 0.05 6.76
N PHE A 33 -5.55 0.58 7.45
CA PHE A 33 -6.90 0.76 6.92
C PHE A 33 -7.20 2.18 6.43
N ASN A 34 -6.22 3.07 6.47
CA ASN A 34 -6.39 4.42 5.93
C ASN A 34 -6.51 4.35 4.41
N TRP A 35 -7.32 5.25 3.83
CA TRP A 35 -7.53 5.25 2.38
C TRP A 35 -6.23 5.42 1.59
N THR A 36 -5.21 6.04 2.19
CA THR A 36 -3.90 6.21 1.54
C THR A 36 -3.24 4.87 1.23
N ASN A 37 -3.62 3.83 1.95
CA ASN A 37 -3.08 2.48 1.78
C ASN A 37 -4.01 1.56 0.97
N LEU A 38 -5.05 2.12 0.36
CA LEU A 38 -6.03 1.32 -0.39
C LEU A 38 -5.98 1.70 -1.86
N GLN A 39 -6.20 0.72 -2.72
CA GLN A 39 -6.27 0.92 -4.16
C GLN A 39 -7.19 -0.12 -4.79
N PRO A 40 -7.84 0.21 -5.92
CA PRO A 40 -8.56 -0.79 -6.67
C PRO A 40 -7.59 -1.59 -7.56
N LEU A 41 -7.68 -2.90 -7.51
CA LEU A 41 -6.94 -3.79 -8.41
C LEU A 41 -7.92 -4.77 -9.03
N SER A 42 -7.61 -5.23 -10.24
CA SER A 42 -8.34 -6.36 -10.80
C SER A 42 -8.07 -7.60 -9.95
N SER A 43 -8.96 -8.57 -10.04
CA SER A 43 -8.80 -9.83 -9.32
C SER A 43 -7.49 -10.52 -9.67
N ASN A 44 -7.09 -10.46 -10.94
CA ASN A 44 -5.84 -11.06 -11.39
C ASN A 44 -4.62 -10.32 -10.83
N GLU A 45 -4.63 -8.99 -10.86
CA GLU A 45 -3.54 -8.18 -10.30
C GLU A 45 -3.40 -8.40 -8.81
N ASN A 46 -4.54 -8.45 -8.10
CA ASN A 46 -4.54 -8.65 -6.66
C ASN A 46 -3.98 -10.03 -6.31
N ARG A 47 -4.34 -11.04 -7.09
CA ARG A 47 -3.83 -12.40 -6.89
C ARG A 47 -2.33 -12.49 -7.15
N SER A 48 -1.86 -11.82 -8.20
CA SER A 48 -0.43 -11.79 -8.54
C SER A 48 0.38 -11.05 -7.48
N LYS A 49 -0.17 -9.98 -6.95
CA LYS A 49 0.49 -9.19 -5.89
C LYS A 49 0.59 -10.00 -4.60
N SER A 50 -0.47 -10.72 -4.26
CA SER A 50 -0.55 -11.46 -3.00
C SER A 50 -0.20 -10.54 -1.81
N ASN A 51 0.65 -10.96 -0.89
CA ASN A 51 1.08 -10.12 0.24
C ASN A 51 2.48 -9.54 0.05
N LYS A 52 2.88 -9.34 -1.21
CA LYS A 52 4.13 -8.67 -1.54
C LYS A 52 3.96 -7.15 -1.48
N ILE A 53 5.05 -6.46 -1.22
CA ILE A 53 5.11 -5.01 -1.40
C ILE A 53 5.69 -4.76 -2.78
N GLU A 54 4.92 -4.14 -3.66
CA GLU A 54 5.37 -3.83 -5.02
C GLU A 54 5.63 -2.34 -5.15
N LEU A 55 6.81 -1.98 -5.66
CA LEU A 55 7.26 -0.59 -5.73
C LEU A 55 6.31 0.29 -6.52
N HIS A 56 5.84 -0.17 -7.68
CA HIS A 56 4.98 0.67 -8.50
C HIS A 56 3.62 0.95 -7.83
N TYR A 57 3.13 0.05 -6.98
CA TYR A 57 1.94 0.33 -6.18
C TYR A 57 2.26 1.23 -5.00
N TYR A 58 3.46 1.11 -4.43
CA TYR A 58 3.85 1.98 -3.32
C TYR A 58 3.91 3.45 -3.74
N LEU A 59 4.20 3.73 -5.01
CA LEU A 59 4.14 5.10 -5.52
C LEU A 59 2.73 5.69 -5.38
N ASN A 60 1.70 4.88 -5.52
CA ASN A 60 0.32 5.31 -5.28
C ASN A 60 0.11 5.72 -3.83
N ASN A 61 0.69 4.97 -2.90
CA ASN A 61 0.64 5.33 -1.48
C ASN A 61 1.32 6.68 -1.24
N ILE A 62 2.48 6.91 -1.84
CA ILE A 62 3.20 8.18 -1.70
C ILE A 62 2.35 9.35 -2.19
N VAL A 63 1.71 9.21 -3.36
CA VAL A 63 0.83 10.23 -3.90
C VAL A 63 -0.35 10.46 -2.95
N ASN A 64 -0.95 9.41 -2.46
CA ASN A 64 -2.09 9.51 -1.55
C ASN A 64 -1.72 10.20 -0.25
N VAL A 65 -0.57 9.86 0.32
CA VAL A 65 -0.08 10.47 1.57
C VAL A 65 0.19 11.96 1.35
N ASN A 66 0.72 12.32 0.20
CA ASN A 66 0.96 13.71 -0.14
C ASN A 66 -0.35 14.50 -0.16
N ARG A 67 -1.40 13.92 -0.74
CA ARG A 67 -2.74 14.52 -0.74
C ARG A 67 -3.31 14.63 0.67
N PHE A 68 -3.16 13.58 1.46
CA PHE A 68 -3.63 13.57 2.84
C PHE A 68 -3.01 14.71 3.65
N ASN A 69 -1.69 14.85 3.57
CA ASN A 69 -0.98 15.89 4.33
C ASN A 69 -1.35 17.29 3.86
N LYS A 70 -1.66 17.45 2.57
CA LYS A 70 -2.05 18.74 2.02
C LYS A 70 -3.39 19.23 2.58
N PHE A 71 -4.35 18.33 2.78
CA PHE A 71 -5.71 18.72 3.13
C PHE A 71 -6.04 18.57 4.61
N ASN A 72 -5.35 17.68 5.30
CA ASN A 72 -5.77 17.34 6.64
C ASN A 72 -4.72 17.60 7.69
N LYS A 73 -3.78 16.73 7.82
CA LYS A 73 -2.89 16.72 8.97
C LYS A 73 -1.75 15.79 8.70
N GLN A 74 -0.89 15.65 9.69
CA GLN A 74 0.24 14.75 9.61
C GLN A 74 -0.20 13.31 9.47
N TYR A 75 0.27 12.66 8.43
CA TYR A 75 0.12 11.24 8.27
C TYR A 75 0.96 10.52 9.34
N LEU A 76 0.41 9.47 9.91
CA LEU A 76 1.06 8.78 11.03
C LEU A 76 2.29 7.96 10.62
N GLY A 77 2.44 7.65 9.33
CA GLY A 77 3.55 6.84 8.84
C GLY A 77 4.79 7.66 8.53
N TYR A 78 4.67 8.63 7.62
CA TYR A 78 5.80 9.45 7.20
C TYR A 78 5.32 10.81 6.69
N GLN A 79 6.24 11.77 6.63
CA GLN A 79 5.91 13.17 6.30
C GLN A 79 6.50 13.63 4.97
N ASN A 80 7.55 12.98 4.48
CA ASN A 80 8.22 13.39 3.28
C ASN A 80 8.81 12.17 2.56
N LEU A 81 9.35 12.39 1.37
CA LEU A 81 9.86 11.31 0.53
C LEU A 81 10.98 10.51 1.21
N ASN A 82 11.89 11.19 1.91
CA ASN A 82 12.98 10.49 2.58
C ASN A 82 12.45 9.56 3.67
N GLU A 83 11.48 10.04 4.44
CA GLU A 83 10.85 9.21 5.47
C GLU A 83 10.06 8.05 4.87
N SER A 84 9.50 8.23 3.66
CA SER A 84 8.76 7.15 3.01
C SER A 84 9.66 5.96 2.70
N LEU A 85 10.91 6.18 2.37
CA LEU A 85 11.86 5.09 2.13
C LEU A 85 12.17 4.33 3.41
N SER A 86 12.34 5.03 4.51
CA SER A 86 12.54 4.41 5.82
C SER A 86 11.29 3.66 6.26
N TRP A 87 10.11 4.23 6.01
CA TRP A 87 8.84 3.59 6.30
C TRP A 87 8.69 2.28 5.53
N LEU A 88 9.00 2.30 4.23
CA LEU A 88 8.94 1.10 3.40
C LEU A 88 9.88 0.02 3.96
N ARG A 89 11.11 0.38 4.29
CA ARG A 89 12.07 -0.57 4.85
C ARG A 89 11.57 -1.20 6.13
N SER A 90 10.88 -0.42 6.97
CA SER A 90 10.34 -0.93 8.23
C SER A 90 9.26 -1.98 8.02
N LYS A 91 8.64 -2.03 6.84
CA LYS A 91 7.59 -2.98 6.52
C LYS A 91 8.11 -4.24 5.82
N LEU A 92 9.38 -4.28 5.50
CA LEU A 92 10.00 -5.45 4.88
C LEU A 92 10.52 -6.39 5.96
N ARG A 93 10.40 -7.69 5.70
CA ARG A 93 11.02 -8.71 6.56
C ARG A 93 12.51 -8.75 6.32
N TYR A 94 13.26 -9.29 7.27
CA TYR A 94 14.70 -9.44 7.12
C TYR A 94 15.01 -10.20 5.83
N GLY A 95 15.86 -9.59 4.99
CA GLY A 95 16.25 -10.17 3.70
C GLY A 95 15.21 -10.00 2.60
N GLU A 96 14.05 -9.43 2.89
CA GLU A 96 13.03 -9.19 1.88
C GLU A 96 13.35 -7.92 1.11
N ASN A 97 13.10 -7.93 -0.20
CA ASN A 97 13.20 -6.75 -1.04
C ASN A 97 11.82 -6.44 -1.61
N PRO A 98 11.52 -5.15 -1.88
CA PRO A 98 10.28 -4.80 -2.57
C PRO A 98 10.25 -5.47 -3.94
N SER A 99 9.09 -5.95 -4.32
CA SER A 99 8.90 -6.52 -5.64
C SER A 99 8.69 -5.38 -6.65
N ASP A 100 9.25 -5.53 -7.83
CA ASP A 100 8.97 -4.64 -8.95
C ASP A 100 8.67 -5.48 -10.17
N ASN A 101 7.40 -5.85 -10.31
CA ASN A 101 6.94 -6.68 -11.41
C ASN A 101 6.56 -5.87 -12.63
N TYR A 102 6.71 -4.56 -12.58
CA TYR A 102 6.22 -3.68 -13.63
C TYR A 102 6.80 -4.05 -15.00
N TYR A 103 8.09 -4.37 -15.04
CA TYR A 103 8.77 -4.73 -16.29
C TYR A 103 8.94 -6.22 -16.50
N SER A 104 8.47 -7.05 -15.59
CA SER A 104 8.65 -8.50 -15.66
C SER A 104 7.36 -9.26 -15.95
N GLN A 105 6.35 -8.57 -16.42
CA GLN A 105 5.07 -9.18 -16.78
C GLN A 105 5.09 -9.64 -18.22
N GLU A 106 5.54 -10.81 -18.41
CA GLU A 106 5.65 -11.38 -19.75
C GLU A 106 4.71 -12.53 -19.97
#